data_0c62054c1c2afe5c16c58078ed6cf815
#
_entry.id   0c62054c1c2afe5c16c58078ed6cf815
#
_cell.length_a   1.000
_cell.length_b   1.000
_cell.length_c   1.000
_cell.angle_alpha   90.00
_cell.angle_beta   90.00
_cell.angle_gamma   90.00
#
_symmetry.space_group_name_H-M   'P 1'
#
loop_
_entity.id
_entity.type
_entity.pdbx_description
1 polymer ?
#
loop_
_entity_poly.entity_id
_entity_poly.type
_entity_poly.pdbx_seq_one_letter_code
_entity_poly.pdbx_strand_id
1 'polypeptide(L)'
;MMLFFSTMLYSQQEKYQLSSHILDVTKGQPAPNVKITLSKADPQGHWIFVDEKLTDKNGRITDFLKETPSANNKGIYKLTYYTAPYFQNLKQESFYPFIEVVFELKDENHYHVPITLSPYGYSTYRGN
;
A
#
# COMPACT_ATOMS: atom_id res chain seq x y z
N MET A 1 -2.91 -51.19 -19.20
CA MET A 1 -2.50 -49.84 -19.63
C MET A 1 -2.95 -48.83 -18.58
N MET A 2 -2.00 -48.23 -17.85
CA MET A 2 -2.30 -47.23 -16.84
C MET A 2 -2.20 -45.85 -17.47
N LEU A 3 -3.31 -45.11 -17.47
CA LEU A 3 -3.36 -43.72 -17.90
C LEU A 3 -3.09 -42.83 -16.70
N PHE A 4 -1.96 -42.12 -16.72
CA PHE A 4 -1.67 -41.11 -15.70
C PHE A 4 -2.21 -39.76 -16.18
N PHE A 5 -3.25 -39.27 -15.50
CA PHE A 5 -3.68 -37.90 -15.69
C PHE A 5 -2.87 -37.02 -14.75
N SER A 6 -1.92 -36.28 -15.29
CA SER A 6 -1.30 -35.21 -14.51
C SER A 6 -2.26 -34.01 -14.52
N THR A 7 -2.96 -33.82 -13.44
CA THR A 7 -3.68 -32.57 -13.20
C THR A 7 -2.64 -31.48 -12.94
N MET A 8 -2.40 -30.63 -13.93
CA MET A 8 -1.68 -29.40 -13.68
C MET A 8 -2.56 -28.50 -12.80
N LEU A 9 -2.20 -28.40 -11.52
CA LEU A 9 -2.76 -27.38 -10.64
C LEU A 9 -2.15 -26.05 -11.05
N TYR A 10 -2.90 -25.28 -11.84
CA TYR A 10 -2.59 -23.89 -12.01
C TYR A 10 -2.95 -23.17 -10.73
N SER A 11 -1.96 -22.86 -9.91
CA SER A 11 -2.17 -21.92 -8.83
C SER A 11 -2.47 -20.57 -9.48
N GLN A 12 -3.72 -20.13 -9.43
CA GLN A 12 -4.06 -18.77 -9.80
C GLN A 12 -3.34 -17.85 -8.82
N GLN A 13 -2.38 -17.10 -9.31
CA GLN A 13 -1.72 -16.07 -8.54
C GLN A 13 -2.76 -15.02 -8.19
N GLU A 14 -2.98 -14.78 -6.90
CA GLU A 14 -3.87 -13.72 -6.45
C GLU A 14 -3.35 -12.39 -6.95
N LYS A 15 -4.25 -11.57 -7.48
CA LYS A 15 -3.94 -10.23 -7.98
C LYS A 15 -4.49 -9.20 -7.02
N TYR A 16 -3.71 -8.16 -6.81
CA TYR A 16 -4.07 -7.03 -5.96
C TYR A 16 -3.97 -5.75 -6.77
N GLN A 17 -4.90 -4.85 -6.56
CA GLN A 17 -5.02 -3.66 -7.38
C GLN A 17 -4.18 -2.50 -6.88
N LEU A 18 -3.77 -2.53 -5.61
CA LEU A 18 -3.05 -1.42 -4.99
C LEU A 18 -1.79 -1.90 -4.27
N SER A 19 -0.71 -1.18 -4.50
CA SER A 19 0.55 -1.36 -3.78
C SER A 19 1.08 0.00 -3.31
N SER A 20 1.96 -0.04 -2.33
CA SER A 20 2.64 1.14 -1.81
C SER A 20 4.11 0.84 -1.54
N HIS A 21 4.91 1.88 -1.40
CA HIS A 21 6.33 1.79 -1.11
C HIS A 21 6.77 3.04 -0.37
N ILE A 22 7.66 2.88 0.60
CA ILE A 22 8.27 3.99 1.31
C ILE A 22 9.78 3.97 1.09
N LEU A 23 10.30 5.04 0.50
CA LEU A 23 11.74 5.28 0.39
C LEU A 23 12.12 6.36 1.41
N ASP A 24 12.98 6.01 2.36
CA ASP A 24 13.62 6.97 3.26
C ASP A 24 14.77 7.63 2.49
N VAL A 25 14.56 8.85 2.01
CA VAL A 25 15.52 9.54 1.15
C VAL A 25 16.75 10.01 1.92
N THR A 26 16.64 10.22 3.22
CA THR A 26 17.79 10.60 4.06
C THR A 26 18.82 9.46 4.11
N LYS A 27 18.34 8.23 4.18
CA LYS A 27 19.19 7.03 4.21
C LYS A 27 19.44 6.45 2.82
N GLY A 28 18.63 6.80 1.82
CA GLY A 28 18.66 6.16 0.51
C GLY A 28 18.24 4.70 0.56
N GLN A 29 17.35 4.33 1.48
CA GLN A 29 16.95 2.95 1.74
C GLN A 29 15.44 2.86 1.97
N PRO A 30 14.82 1.70 1.72
CA PRO A 30 13.42 1.50 2.05
C PRO A 30 13.16 1.58 3.56
N ALA A 31 11.94 1.98 3.93
CA ALA A 31 11.51 2.06 5.32
C ALA A 31 10.66 0.82 5.67
N PRO A 32 11.22 -0.15 6.42
CA PRO A 32 10.49 -1.35 6.82
C PRO A 32 9.66 -1.13 8.09
N ASN A 33 8.69 -2.01 8.31
CA ASN A 33 7.86 -2.06 9.53
C ASN A 33 7.07 -0.78 9.80
N VAL A 34 6.70 -0.05 8.77
CA VAL A 34 5.83 1.11 8.88
C VAL A 34 4.39 0.67 8.70
N LYS A 35 3.54 1.00 9.67
CA LYS A 35 2.12 0.71 9.58
C LYS A 35 1.47 1.65 8.57
N ILE A 36 0.68 1.09 7.66
CA ILE A 36 -0.11 1.82 6.67
C ILE A 36 -1.54 1.33 6.75
N THR A 37 -2.49 2.25 6.91
CA THR A 37 -3.92 1.93 6.85
C THR A 37 -4.50 2.42 5.54
N LEU A 38 -5.45 1.66 5.02
CA LEU A 38 -6.22 2.01 3.83
C LEU A 38 -7.66 2.26 4.24
N SER A 39 -8.21 3.38 3.81
CA SER A 39 -9.61 3.73 4.00
C SER A 39 -10.24 4.14 2.67
N LYS A 40 -11.54 3.96 2.55
CA LYS A 40 -12.32 4.34 1.37
C LYS A 40 -13.37 5.36 1.77
N ALA A 41 -13.54 6.40 0.97
CA ALA A 41 -14.61 7.37 1.18
C ALA A 41 -15.97 6.74 0.83
N ASP A 42 -16.95 6.91 1.71
CA ASP A 42 -18.34 6.56 1.41
C ASP A 42 -19.03 7.70 0.63
N PRO A 43 -20.29 7.52 0.15
CA PRO A 43 -20.99 8.57 -0.59
C PRO A 43 -21.19 9.87 0.18
N GLN A 44 -21.14 9.83 1.50
CA GLN A 44 -21.27 11.02 2.36
C GLN A 44 -19.93 11.67 2.71
N GLY A 45 -18.81 11.11 2.19
CA GLY A 45 -17.48 11.62 2.44
C GLY A 45 -16.82 11.15 3.73
N HIS A 46 -17.41 10.16 4.41
CA HIS A 46 -16.80 9.56 5.58
C HIS A 46 -15.76 8.52 5.18
N TRP A 47 -14.67 8.42 5.95
CA TRP A 47 -13.64 7.43 5.72
C TRP A 47 -14.01 6.11 6.40
N ILE A 48 -14.10 5.04 5.61
CA ILE A 48 -14.39 3.70 6.10
C ILE A 48 -13.11 2.88 6.02
N PHE A 49 -12.72 2.27 7.13
CA PHE A 49 -11.53 1.40 7.20
C PHE A 49 -11.67 0.23 6.23
N VAL A 50 -10.61 -0.05 5.48
CA VAL A 50 -10.55 -1.18 4.54
C VAL A 50 -9.52 -2.21 4.98
N ASP A 51 -8.28 -1.79 5.26
CA ASP A 51 -7.20 -2.73 5.56
C ASP A 51 -6.05 -2.01 6.29
N GLU A 52 -5.19 -2.80 6.92
CA GLU A 52 -4.01 -2.31 7.61
C GLU A 52 -2.88 -3.31 7.46
N LYS A 53 -1.70 -2.83 7.09
CA LYS A 53 -0.53 -3.68 6.89
C LYS A 53 0.74 -2.96 7.32
N LEU A 54 1.81 -3.73 7.49
CA LEU A 54 3.16 -3.22 7.74
C LEU A 54 4.00 -3.34 6.47
N THR A 55 4.83 -2.35 6.19
CA THR A 55 5.80 -2.49 5.10
C THR A 55 6.78 -3.62 5.39
N ASP A 56 7.17 -4.31 4.33
CA ASP A 56 8.15 -5.40 4.41
C ASP A 56 9.59 -4.85 4.46
N LYS A 57 10.57 -5.74 4.41
CA LYS A 57 11.99 -5.36 4.42
C LYS A 57 12.39 -4.44 3.27
N ASN A 58 11.62 -4.45 2.18
CA ASN A 58 11.83 -3.60 1.01
C ASN A 58 10.98 -2.33 1.06
N GLY A 59 10.34 -2.04 2.20
CA GLY A 59 9.49 -0.88 2.36
C GLY A 59 8.17 -0.97 1.59
N ARG A 60 7.73 -2.17 1.21
CA ARG A 60 6.60 -2.38 0.31
C ARG A 60 5.43 -3.04 1.00
N ILE A 61 4.23 -2.68 0.54
CA ILE A 61 3.00 -3.44 0.69
C ILE A 61 2.49 -3.70 -0.71
N THR A 62 2.30 -4.98 -1.06
CA THR A 62 1.96 -5.39 -2.42
C THR A 62 0.55 -5.96 -2.55
N ASP A 63 -0.19 -6.06 -1.44
CA ASP A 63 -1.41 -6.85 -1.36
C ASP A 63 -2.60 -6.09 -0.74
N PHE A 64 -2.80 -4.84 -1.15
CA PHE A 64 -4.03 -4.11 -0.90
C PHE A 64 -5.04 -4.34 -2.04
N LEU A 65 -6.31 -4.41 -1.72
CA LEU A 65 -7.45 -4.49 -2.65
C LEU A 65 -7.35 -5.69 -3.59
N LYS A 66 -7.69 -6.85 -3.06
CA LYS A 66 -7.72 -8.08 -3.83
C LYS A 66 -8.66 -7.95 -5.04
N GLU A 67 -8.18 -8.33 -6.22
CA GLU A 67 -9.00 -8.41 -7.41
C GLU A 67 -9.79 -9.70 -7.44
N THR A 68 -11.10 -9.58 -7.60
CA THR A 68 -12.00 -10.72 -7.82
C THR A 68 -12.93 -10.37 -8.98
N PRO A 69 -13.54 -11.38 -9.66
CA PRO A 69 -14.44 -11.09 -10.80
C PRO A 69 -15.61 -10.19 -10.45
N SER A 70 -16.05 -10.18 -9.18
CA SER A 70 -17.18 -9.38 -8.71
C SER A 70 -16.76 -8.09 -8.00
N ALA A 71 -15.47 -7.88 -7.77
CA ALA A 71 -15.01 -6.71 -7.01
C ALA A 71 -15.03 -5.47 -7.88
N ASN A 72 -15.62 -4.40 -7.35
CA ASN A 72 -15.52 -3.06 -7.90
C ASN A 72 -14.79 -2.20 -6.89
N ASN A 73 -13.49 -2.01 -7.13
CA ASN A 73 -12.63 -1.24 -6.24
C ASN A 73 -12.53 0.24 -6.62
N LYS A 74 -13.34 0.70 -7.57
CA LYS A 74 -13.33 2.12 -7.95
C LYS A 74 -13.78 2.99 -6.78
N GLY A 75 -13.16 4.15 -6.65
CA GLY A 75 -13.51 5.11 -5.62
C GLY A 75 -12.33 5.90 -5.11
N ILE A 76 -12.60 6.72 -4.11
CA ILE A 76 -11.62 7.57 -3.47
C ILE A 76 -11.11 6.87 -2.22
N TYR A 77 -9.79 6.80 -2.10
CA TYR A 77 -9.09 6.11 -1.01
C TYR A 77 -8.11 7.03 -0.32
N LYS A 78 -7.76 6.67 0.90
CA LYS A 78 -6.73 7.32 1.68
C LYS A 78 -5.79 6.28 2.25
N LEU A 79 -4.49 6.45 2.00
CA LEU A 79 -3.43 5.75 2.71
C LEU A 79 -2.92 6.63 3.83
N THR A 80 -2.89 6.10 5.05
CA THR A 80 -2.32 6.78 6.20
C THR A 80 -1.04 6.05 6.61
N TYR A 81 0.08 6.75 6.53
CA TYR A 81 1.41 6.24 6.84
C TYR A 81 1.78 6.72 8.24
N TYR A 82 1.93 5.79 9.18
CA TYR A 82 2.29 6.13 10.57
C TYR A 82 3.80 6.22 10.69
N THR A 83 4.34 7.36 10.33
CA THR A 83 5.79 7.58 10.17
C THR A 83 6.49 7.97 11.46
N ALA A 84 5.78 8.55 12.44
CA ALA A 84 6.40 8.96 13.70
C ALA A 84 7.08 7.80 14.44
N PRO A 85 6.46 6.61 14.60
CA PRO A 85 7.14 5.49 15.25
C PRO A 85 8.42 5.05 14.53
N TYR A 86 8.42 5.11 13.19
CA TYR A 86 9.60 4.79 12.40
C TYR A 86 10.79 5.69 12.77
N PHE A 87 10.57 7.00 12.82
CA PHE A 87 11.62 7.94 13.18
C PHE A 87 12.01 7.85 14.66
N GLN A 88 11.05 7.62 15.55
CA GLN A 88 11.32 7.43 16.98
C GLN A 88 12.27 6.24 17.20
N ASN A 89 12.06 5.13 16.48
CA ASN A 89 12.95 3.97 16.54
C ASN A 89 14.37 4.29 16.05
N LEU A 90 14.50 5.25 15.14
CA LEU A 90 15.81 5.72 14.66
C LEU A 90 16.38 6.84 15.54
N LYS A 91 15.67 7.22 16.61
CA LYS A 91 16.04 8.35 17.49
C LYS A 91 16.19 9.66 16.73
N GLN A 92 15.28 9.89 15.78
CA GLN A 92 15.22 11.10 14.97
C GLN A 92 13.93 11.84 15.26
N GLU A 93 14.02 13.17 15.40
CA GLU A 93 12.84 14.01 15.42
C GLU A 93 12.23 14.08 14.02
N SER A 94 10.89 14.13 13.96
CA SER A 94 10.18 14.31 12.71
C SER A 94 9.07 15.35 12.90
N PHE A 95 8.71 15.99 11.79
CA PHE A 95 7.71 17.05 11.81
C PHE A 95 6.28 16.54 11.68
N TYR A 96 6.09 15.48 10.86
CA TYR A 96 4.77 14.95 10.58
C TYR A 96 4.48 13.74 11.47
N PRO A 97 3.38 13.77 12.27
CA PRO A 97 3.03 12.62 13.12
C PRO A 97 2.59 11.41 12.27
N PHE A 98 1.97 11.68 11.13
CA PHE A 98 1.59 10.70 10.11
C PHE A 98 1.41 11.44 8.79
N ILE A 99 1.31 10.68 7.70
CA ILE A 99 1.13 11.23 6.36
C ILE A 99 -0.13 10.62 5.77
N GLU A 100 -1.01 11.45 5.22
CA GLU A 100 -2.20 10.99 4.51
C GLU A 100 -2.07 11.30 3.03
N VAL A 101 -2.33 10.31 2.19
CA VAL A 101 -2.35 10.44 0.74
C VAL A 101 -3.72 10.01 0.23
N VAL A 102 -4.45 10.96 -0.37
CA VAL A 102 -5.76 10.72 -0.95
C VAL A 102 -5.61 10.58 -2.46
N PHE A 103 -6.22 9.54 -3.03
CA PHE A 103 -6.15 9.25 -4.46
C PHE A 103 -7.43 8.57 -4.91
N GLU A 104 -7.62 8.47 -6.21
CA GLU A 104 -8.82 7.86 -6.78
C GLU A 104 -8.46 6.71 -7.71
N LEU A 105 -9.11 5.55 -7.50
CA LEU A 105 -9.11 4.45 -8.45
C LEU A 105 -10.28 4.66 -9.43
N LYS A 106 -9.95 4.90 -10.69
CA LYS A 106 -10.93 5.22 -11.75
C LYS A 106 -11.23 4.06 -12.69
N ASP A 107 -10.39 3.03 -12.67
CA ASP A 107 -10.48 1.88 -13.55
C ASP A 107 -9.98 0.62 -12.83
N GLU A 108 -9.78 -0.46 -13.59
CA GLU A 108 -9.37 -1.75 -13.05
C GLU A 108 -7.87 -2.00 -13.17
N ASN A 109 -7.08 -0.99 -13.59
CA ASN A 109 -5.63 -1.12 -13.68
C ASN A 109 -5.02 -1.19 -12.29
N HIS A 110 -3.79 -1.70 -12.23
CA HIS A 110 -3.02 -1.68 -10.99
C HIS A 110 -2.55 -0.25 -10.69
N TYR A 111 -2.65 0.13 -9.43
CA TYR A 111 -2.21 1.43 -8.92
C TYR A 111 -1.08 1.23 -7.92
N HIS A 112 -0.02 1.98 -8.11
CA HIS A 112 1.10 2.03 -7.17
C HIS A 112 1.22 3.44 -6.63
N VAL A 113 1.10 3.59 -5.31
CA VAL A 113 1.14 4.88 -4.62
C VAL A 113 2.30 4.86 -3.63
N PRO A 114 3.50 5.30 -4.06
CA PRO A 114 4.66 5.39 -3.19
C PRO A 114 4.76 6.73 -2.52
N ILE A 115 5.54 6.78 -1.43
CA ILE A 115 6.02 8.04 -0.86
C ILE A 115 7.55 8.03 -0.76
N THR A 116 8.13 9.20 -0.90
CA THR A 116 9.49 9.47 -0.43
C THR A 116 9.39 10.19 0.90
N LEU A 117 10.27 9.85 1.82
CA LEU A 117 10.12 10.26 3.22
C LEU A 117 11.46 10.78 3.77
N SER A 118 11.39 11.89 4.48
CA SER A 118 12.45 12.37 5.35
C SER A 118 11.82 12.83 6.67
N PRO A 119 12.60 13.14 7.70
CA PRO A 119 12.02 13.61 8.97
C PRO A 119 11.17 14.88 8.84
N TYR A 120 11.42 15.73 7.85
CA TYR A 120 10.78 17.03 7.71
C TYR A 120 10.06 17.24 6.38
N GLY A 121 9.89 16.20 5.57
CA GLY A 121 9.22 16.34 4.29
C GLY A 121 8.88 15.01 3.65
N TYR A 122 7.98 15.06 2.70
CA TYR A 122 7.61 13.89 1.92
C TYR A 122 7.10 14.30 0.55
N SER A 123 7.08 13.37 -0.36
CA SER A 123 6.41 13.52 -1.65
C SER A 123 5.71 12.23 -2.03
N THR A 124 4.76 12.34 -2.92
CA THR A 124 4.03 11.19 -3.46
C THR A 124 3.79 11.40 -4.95
N TYR A 125 3.59 10.31 -5.66
CA TYR A 125 3.30 10.33 -7.09
C TYR A 125 2.59 9.04 -7.46
N ARG A 126 2.02 8.98 -8.66
CA ARG A 126 1.52 7.72 -9.20
C ARG A 126 2.68 6.95 -9.79
N GLY A 127 3.03 5.83 -9.17
CA GLY A 127 4.08 4.94 -9.66
C GLY A 127 3.57 3.99 -10.77
N ASN A 128 4.47 3.17 -11.25
CA ASN A 128 4.15 2.14 -12.25
C ASN A 128 3.79 0.82 -11.60
#